data_377c63d3f82d270861fc6013775bd91a
#
_entry.id   377c63d3f82d270861fc6013775bd91a
#
_cell.length_a   1.000
_cell.length_b   1.000
_cell.length_c   1.000
_cell.angle_alpha   90.00
_cell.angle_beta   90.00
_cell.angle_gamma   90.00
#
_symmetry.space_group_name_H-M   'P 1'
#
loop_
_entity.id
_entity.type
_entity.pdbx_description
1 polymer ?
#
loop_
_entity_poly.entity_id
_entity_poly.type
_entity_poly.pdbx_seq_one_letter_code
_entity_poly.pdbx_strand_id
1 'polypeptide(L)'
;MKTAIITVNQTGRTVADKICQAFDATPLARHEVGARWHDFDAFVFVGAMGICVRTIAPYIEDKHSDPAVVCVDTLGRSAVAVLSGHVGGANELAQRVAAATGAQPVVTTQSDLAGLWALDTLEKEYGWHREMPDDMNACIFDFVNRRPTALFLEADDEGCHYLRETLPEHVTLVESLEEATADRYRLLIMVTPYRHEVPQGMHCVWFVPRVATVGFGLAHHPADYQDILSLMEQRMEEQGLAPACARQYCTIDVKADEPFVRLLRDRGCDVRFFTAEELSSVEVPHPSATVEKHVGTPSVCEAAAILGSGGGTLVMPKQKGTSFTVAVAIVEGTEVRGCEGARNVARGTEVRGCEGASDDIGGEGFVEIVGAGPGDPDLISVRGRRMLEKADLILYAGSLVPKELTECHKAGAVVRSSADMNLDEQ
;
A
#
# COMPACT_ATOMS: atom_id res chain seq x y z
N MET A 1 -1.59 4.80 -15.52
CA MET A 1 -2.74 4.28 -16.31
C MET A 1 -2.68 4.89 -17.69
N LYS A 2 -2.37 4.08 -18.69
CA LYS A 2 -2.32 4.47 -20.10
C LYS A 2 -3.73 4.57 -20.64
N THR A 3 -4.20 5.79 -20.93
CA THR A 3 -5.62 6.08 -21.22
C THR A 3 -5.84 6.43 -22.68
N ALA A 4 -6.85 5.81 -23.32
CA ALA A 4 -7.35 6.23 -24.63
C ALA A 4 -8.62 7.06 -24.49
N ILE A 5 -8.79 8.07 -25.34
CA ILE A 5 -10.01 8.87 -25.41
C ILE A 5 -10.68 8.73 -26.77
N ILE A 6 -11.98 8.40 -26.74
CA ILE A 6 -12.82 8.21 -27.93
C ILE A 6 -13.90 9.27 -27.99
N THR A 7 -13.82 10.16 -28.95
CA THR A 7 -14.83 11.20 -29.20
C THR A 7 -15.79 10.71 -30.26
N VAL A 8 -17.06 10.52 -29.91
CA VAL A 8 -18.06 9.94 -30.81
C VAL A 8 -18.54 10.94 -31.87
N ASN A 9 -18.60 12.23 -31.52
CA ASN A 9 -19.05 13.30 -32.43
C ASN A 9 -18.36 14.63 -32.11
N GLN A 10 -18.55 15.60 -32.99
CA GLN A 10 -17.92 16.93 -32.85
C GLN A 10 -18.36 17.70 -31.58
N THR A 11 -19.59 17.48 -31.12
CA THR A 11 -20.14 18.15 -29.93
C THR A 11 -19.36 17.82 -28.66
N GLY A 12 -18.83 16.60 -28.55
CA GLY A 12 -18.04 16.15 -27.41
C GLY A 12 -16.58 16.63 -27.43
N ARG A 13 -16.13 17.33 -28.47
CA ARG A 13 -14.71 17.68 -28.63
C ARG A 13 -14.18 18.56 -27.49
N THR A 14 -14.97 19.55 -27.06
CA THR A 14 -14.59 20.45 -25.95
C THR A 14 -14.41 19.65 -24.63
N VAL A 15 -15.24 18.65 -24.39
CA VAL A 15 -15.12 17.77 -23.22
C VAL A 15 -13.87 16.89 -23.34
N ALA A 16 -13.65 16.32 -24.53
CA ALA A 16 -12.45 15.52 -24.82
C ALA A 16 -11.16 16.32 -24.64
N ASP A 17 -11.13 17.57 -25.12
CA ASP A 17 -9.97 18.47 -25.00
C ASP A 17 -9.64 18.78 -23.53
N LYS A 18 -10.65 18.98 -22.66
CA LYS A 18 -10.45 19.16 -21.20
C LYS A 18 -9.86 17.91 -20.56
N ILE A 19 -10.34 16.73 -20.95
CA ILE A 19 -9.81 15.47 -20.46
C ILE A 19 -8.36 15.28 -20.91
N CYS A 20 -8.04 15.53 -22.19
CA CYS A 20 -6.69 15.46 -22.70
C CYS A 20 -5.73 16.47 -22.03
N GLN A 21 -6.21 17.62 -21.60
CA GLN A 21 -5.41 18.60 -20.85
C GLN A 21 -5.12 18.14 -19.40
N ALA A 22 -6.05 17.43 -18.80
CA ALA A 22 -5.92 16.96 -17.41
C ALA A 22 -5.20 15.60 -17.29
N PHE A 23 -5.18 14.82 -18.37
CA PHE A 23 -4.56 13.48 -18.42
C PHE A 23 -3.70 13.36 -19.67
N ASP A 24 -2.66 12.52 -19.59
CA ASP A 24 -1.91 12.07 -20.78
C ASP A 24 -2.74 11.00 -21.53
N ALA A 25 -3.84 11.46 -22.18
CA ALA A 25 -4.76 10.58 -22.88
C ALA A 25 -4.52 10.62 -24.39
N THR A 26 -4.46 9.44 -24.99
CA THR A 26 -4.25 9.26 -26.44
C THR A 26 -5.59 9.29 -27.18
N PRO A 27 -5.84 10.21 -28.11
CA PRO A 27 -7.02 10.15 -28.98
C PRO A 27 -7.03 8.89 -29.83
N LEU A 28 -8.16 8.20 -29.85
CA LEU A 28 -8.35 6.95 -30.59
C LEU A 28 -9.68 6.98 -31.37
N ALA A 29 -9.64 6.49 -32.60
CA ALA A 29 -10.87 6.36 -33.37
C ALA A 29 -11.70 5.16 -32.88
N ARG A 30 -13.02 5.30 -32.87
CA ARG A 30 -13.93 4.25 -32.35
C ARG A 30 -13.72 2.88 -32.99
N HIS A 31 -13.42 2.82 -34.29
CA HIS A 31 -13.20 1.56 -35.00
C HIS A 31 -11.88 0.86 -34.65
N GLU A 32 -10.96 1.57 -34.00
CA GLU A 32 -9.66 1.03 -33.58
C GLU A 32 -9.72 0.40 -32.18
N VAL A 33 -10.80 0.62 -31.42
CA VAL A 33 -10.93 0.17 -30.03
C VAL A 33 -10.64 -1.32 -29.90
N GLY A 34 -11.24 -2.15 -30.77
CA GLY A 34 -11.07 -3.61 -30.70
C GLY A 34 -9.66 -4.07 -30.98
N ALA A 35 -9.00 -3.48 -31.97
CA ALA A 35 -7.61 -3.85 -32.30
C ALA A 35 -6.62 -3.43 -31.23
N ARG A 36 -7.02 -2.50 -30.35
CA ARG A 36 -6.15 -1.90 -29.32
C ARG A 36 -6.69 -2.07 -27.89
N TRP A 37 -7.63 -3.02 -27.72
CA TRP A 37 -8.30 -3.25 -26.42
C TRP A 37 -7.32 -3.53 -25.28
N HIS A 38 -6.27 -4.30 -25.55
CA HIS A 38 -5.24 -4.64 -24.58
C HIS A 38 -4.00 -3.71 -24.57
N ASP A 39 -4.00 -2.67 -25.43
CA ASP A 39 -2.89 -1.70 -25.50
C ASP A 39 -3.00 -0.60 -24.45
N PHE A 40 -4.18 -0.41 -23.84
CA PHE A 40 -4.51 0.62 -22.89
C PHE A 40 -5.07 0.03 -21.61
N ASP A 41 -4.75 0.67 -20.50
CA ASP A 41 -5.31 0.34 -19.19
C ASP A 41 -6.75 0.90 -19.03
N ALA A 42 -7.08 1.95 -19.80
CA ALA A 42 -8.37 2.63 -19.69
C ALA A 42 -8.85 3.25 -21.00
N PHE A 43 -10.19 3.32 -21.15
CA PHE A 43 -10.88 3.99 -22.25
C PHE A 43 -11.88 5.00 -21.70
N VAL A 44 -11.81 6.26 -22.18
CA VAL A 44 -12.81 7.29 -21.89
C VAL A 44 -13.60 7.59 -23.15
N PHE A 45 -14.88 7.27 -23.16
CA PHE A 45 -15.80 7.58 -24.25
C PHE A 45 -16.49 8.90 -23.99
N VAL A 46 -16.39 9.85 -24.92
CA VAL A 46 -17.17 11.09 -24.90
C VAL A 46 -18.30 10.98 -25.91
N GLY A 47 -19.50 10.65 -25.42
CA GLY A 47 -20.65 10.37 -26.26
C GLY A 47 -21.80 9.70 -25.52
N ALA A 48 -22.74 9.14 -26.28
CA ALA A 48 -23.86 8.41 -25.69
C ALA A 48 -23.45 7.03 -25.16
N MET A 49 -23.91 6.68 -23.94
CA MET A 49 -23.65 5.41 -23.27
C MET A 49 -23.93 4.18 -24.16
N GLY A 50 -25.05 4.17 -24.90
CA GLY A 50 -25.36 3.06 -25.77
C GLY A 50 -24.37 2.85 -26.93
N ILE A 51 -23.64 3.90 -27.36
CA ILE A 51 -22.57 3.77 -28.35
C ILE A 51 -21.33 3.18 -27.69
N CYS A 52 -20.98 3.64 -26.49
CA CYS A 52 -19.90 3.09 -25.68
C CYS A 52 -20.11 1.58 -25.50
N VAL A 53 -21.22 1.16 -24.93
CA VAL A 53 -21.55 -0.25 -24.66
C VAL A 53 -21.48 -1.11 -25.91
N ARG A 54 -22.11 -0.70 -27.02
CA ARG A 54 -22.06 -1.45 -28.30
C ARG A 54 -20.66 -1.52 -28.89
N THR A 55 -19.80 -0.55 -28.61
CA THR A 55 -18.42 -0.56 -29.11
C THR A 55 -17.57 -1.55 -28.33
N ILE A 56 -17.72 -1.65 -27.02
CA ILE A 56 -16.87 -2.52 -26.17
C ILE A 56 -17.42 -3.94 -26.06
N ALA A 57 -18.72 -4.17 -26.18
CA ALA A 57 -19.36 -5.45 -25.94
C ALA A 57 -18.70 -6.68 -26.64
N PRO A 58 -18.18 -6.58 -27.88
CA PRO A 58 -17.50 -7.70 -28.53
C PRO A 58 -16.15 -8.08 -27.92
N TYR A 59 -15.57 -7.25 -27.05
CA TYR A 59 -14.20 -7.37 -26.54
C TYR A 59 -14.16 -7.60 -25.03
N ILE A 60 -15.32 -7.59 -24.35
CA ILE A 60 -15.41 -7.83 -22.90
C ILE A 60 -15.19 -9.32 -22.64
N GLU A 61 -14.21 -9.64 -21.79
CA GLU A 61 -13.83 -11.01 -21.45
C GLU A 61 -13.99 -11.28 -19.94
N ASP A 62 -13.26 -10.53 -19.10
CA ASP A 62 -13.21 -10.76 -17.66
C ASP A 62 -12.92 -9.48 -16.88
N LYS A 63 -13.52 -9.34 -15.68
CA LYS A 63 -13.37 -8.15 -14.82
C LYS A 63 -11.94 -7.88 -14.34
N HIS A 64 -11.04 -8.88 -14.41
CA HIS A 64 -9.65 -8.75 -13.98
C HIS A 64 -8.70 -8.39 -15.13
N SER A 65 -9.08 -8.69 -16.38
CA SER A 65 -8.28 -8.43 -17.58
C SER A 65 -8.78 -7.26 -18.42
N ASP A 66 -10.08 -6.95 -18.34
CA ASP A 66 -10.67 -5.86 -19.11
C ASP A 66 -10.22 -4.49 -18.58
N PRO A 67 -9.90 -3.54 -19.48
CA PRO A 67 -9.52 -2.19 -19.12
C PRO A 67 -10.67 -1.43 -18.45
N ALA A 68 -10.31 -0.40 -17.69
CA ALA A 68 -11.29 0.56 -17.16
C ALA A 68 -12.05 1.26 -18.28
N VAL A 69 -13.38 1.34 -18.20
CA VAL A 69 -14.18 2.11 -19.17
C VAL A 69 -15.03 3.14 -18.46
N VAL A 70 -14.87 4.40 -18.86
CA VAL A 70 -15.70 5.53 -18.42
C VAL A 70 -16.41 6.16 -19.62
N CYS A 71 -17.68 6.45 -19.47
CA CYS A 71 -18.47 7.18 -20.48
C CYS A 71 -18.89 8.54 -19.95
N VAL A 72 -18.57 9.60 -20.71
CA VAL A 72 -18.96 10.98 -20.42
C VAL A 72 -19.92 11.46 -21.48
N ASP A 73 -21.00 12.11 -21.11
CA ASP A 73 -21.89 12.72 -22.08
C ASP A 73 -21.23 13.91 -22.80
N THR A 74 -21.71 14.24 -23.97
CA THR A 74 -21.11 15.30 -24.84
C THR A 74 -21.16 16.71 -24.25
N LEU A 75 -21.94 16.93 -23.19
CA LEU A 75 -22.02 18.20 -22.48
C LEU A 75 -21.16 18.22 -21.21
N GLY A 76 -20.55 17.08 -20.84
CA GLY A 76 -19.76 16.94 -19.64
C GLY A 76 -20.54 17.08 -18.36
N ARG A 77 -21.78 16.57 -18.31
CA ARG A 77 -22.64 16.62 -17.13
C ARG A 77 -22.50 15.39 -16.23
N SER A 78 -22.22 14.23 -16.83
CA SER A 78 -22.10 12.96 -16.11
C SER A 78 -20.91 12.16 -16.61
N ALA A 79 -20.10 11.66 -15.69
CA ALA A 79 -18.99 10.72 -15.96
C ALA A 79 -19.34 9.39 -15.28
N VAL A 80 -19.63 8.37 -16.09
CA VAL A 80 -20.16 7.08 -15.61
C VAL A 80 -19.08 6.00 -15.73
N ALA A 81 -18.78 5.32 -14.62
CA ALA A 81 -17.98 4.09 -14.63
C ALA A 81 -18.80 2.95 -15.25
N VAL A 82 -18.33 2.41 -16.40
CA VAL A 82 -19.09 1.45 -17.23
C VAL A 82 -18.58 0.02 -17.03
N LEU A 83 -17.26 -0.18 -16.96
CA LEU A 83 -16.61 -1.48 -16.88
C LEU A 83 -15.37 -1.41 -16.01
N SER A 84 -15.07 -2.52 -15.31
CA SER A 84 -13.88 -2.70 -14.46
C SER A 84 -13.75 -1.60 -13.39
N GLY A 85 -14.83 -1.41 -12.61
CA GLY A 85 -14.99 -0.33 -11.63
C GLY A 85 -13.88 -0.30 -10.58
N HIS A 86 -13.66 -1.41 -9.87
CA HIS A 86 -12.65 -1.53 -8.81
C HIS A 86 -11.28 -1.91 -9.36
N VAL A 87 -11.09 -3.18 -9.75
CA VAL A 87 -9.79 -3.72 -10.15
C VAL A 87 -9.17 -2.96 -11.31
N GLY A 88 -9.96 -2.61 -12.33
CA GLY A 88 -9.53 -1.81 -13.47
C GLY A 88 -9.41 -0.31 -13.16
N GLY A 89 -10.03 0.19 -12.07
CA GLY A 89 -9.94 1.59 -11.64
C GLY A 89 -10.92 2.54 -12.34
N ALA A 90 -12.02 2.03 -12.96
CA ALA A 90 -12.98 2.92 -13.65
C ALA A 90 -13.74 3.84 -12.69
N ASN A 91 -13.94 3.47 -11.42
CA ASN A 91 -14.59 4.33 -10.42
C ASN A 91 -13.73 5.55 -10.10
N GLU A 92 -12.43 5.36 -9.84
CA GLU A 92 -11.48 6.45 -9.63
C GLU A 92 -11.33 7.31 -10.89
N LEU A 93 -11.22 6.66 -12.07
CA LEU A 93 -11.13 7.38 -13.32
C LEU A 93 -12.38 8.25 -13.59
N ALA A 94 -13.57 7.76 -13.27
CA ALA A 94 -14.79 8.54 -13.40
C ALA A 94 -14.81 9.78 -12.50
N GLN A 95 -14.30 9.68 -11.28
CA GLN A 95 -14.13 10.82 -10.36
C GLN A 95 -13.12 11.83 -10.92
N ARG A 96 -11.95 11.36 -11.40
CA ARG A 96 -10.91 12.21 -12.00
C ARG A 96 -11.42 12.92 -13.26
N VAL A 97 -12.12 12.19 -14.14
CA VAL A 97 -12.72 12.77 -15.35
C VAL A 97 -13.80 13.79 -14.97
N ALA A 98 -14.60 13.51 -13.96
CA ALA A 98 -15.60 14.43 -13.43
C ALA A 98 -14.96 15.74 -12.91
N ALA A 99 -13.89 15.64 -12.14
CA ALA A 99 -13.14 16.80 -11.66
C ALA A 99 -12.58 17.67 -12.82
N ALA A 100 -12.05 17.02 -13.87
CA ALA A 100 -11.49 17.74 -15.03
C ALA A 100 -12.55 18.43 -15.90
N THR A 101 -13.76 17.86 -15.98
CA THR A 101 -14.84 18.35 -16.87
C THR A 101 -15.88 19.21 -16.17
N GLY A 102 -15.98 19.10 -14.85
CA GLY A 102 -17.09 19.62 -14.04
C GLY A 102 -18.33 18.72 -14.07
N ALA A 103 -18.19 17.47 -14.50
CA ALA A 103 -19.25 16.48 -14.55
C ALA A 103 -19.57 15.94 -13.14
N GLN A 104 -20.76 15.35 -12.99
CA GLN A 104 -21.08 14.54 -11.83
C GLN A 104 -20.56 13.10 -12.05
N PRO A 105 -19.75 12.54 -11.15
CA PRO A 105 -19.36 11.15 -11.24
C PRO A 105 -20.53 10.23 -10.88
N VAL A 106 -20.70 9.17 -11.65
CA VAL A 106 -21.72 8.13 -11.43
C VAL A 106 -21.02 6.80 -11.24
N VAL A 107 -20.94 6.36 -10.00
CA VAL A 107 -20.41 5.08 -9.58
C VAL A 107 -21.58 4.26 -9.05
N THR A 108 -21.70 2.99 -9.50
CA THR A 108 -22.85 2.13 -9.18
C THR A 108 -22.47 0.87 -8.42
N THR A 109 -21.19 0.68 -8.12
CA THR A 109 -20.70 -0.48 -7.35
C THR A 109 -21.22 -0.43 -5.92
N GLN A 110 -21.73 -1.55 -5.45
CA GLN A 110 -22.44 -1.63 -4.18
C GLN A 110 -21.54 -1.35 -2.97
N SER A 111 -20.29 -1.77 -3.03
CA SER A 111 -19.30 -1.49 -1.98
C SER A 111 -19.05 0.00 -1.80
N ASP A 112 -18.87 0.76 -2.91
CA ASP A 112 -18.70 2.21 -2.84
C ASP A 112 -19.94 2.91 -2.28
N LEU A 113 -21.13 2.50 -2.73
CA LEU A 113 -22.39 3.07 -2.26
C LEU A 113 -22.68 2.75 -0.78
N ALA A 114 -22.18 1.60 -0.29
CA ALA A 114 -22.39 1.14 1.08
C ALA A 114 -21.28 1.60 2.04
N GLY A 115 -20.22 2.25 1.56
CA GLY A 115 -19.04 2.61 2.35
C GLY A 115 -18.29 1.38 2.89
N LEU A 116 -18.31 0.27 2.15
CA LEU A 116 -17.65 -0.98 2.51
C LEU A 116 -16.31 -1.10 1.78
N TRP A 117 -15.39 -1.89 2.35
CA TRP A 117 -14.13 -2.20 1.70
C TRP A 117 -14.35 -2.95 0.39
N ALA A 118 -13.59 -2.60 -0.64
CA ALA A 118 -13.53 -3.37 -1.88
C ALA A 118 -12.48 -4.49 -1.69
N LEU A 119 -12.91 -5.67 -1.24
CA LEU A 119 -12.02 -6.77 -0.87
C LEU A 119 -11.05 -7.18 -1.99
N ASP A 120 -11.48 -7.04 -3.25
CA ASP A 120 -10.69 -7.39 -4.43
C ASP A 120 -9.63 -6.33 -4.81
N THR A 121 -9.62 -5.16 -4.15
CA THR A 121 -8.61 -4.11 -4.37
C THR A 121 -7.58 -3.99 -3.26
N LEU A 122 -7.84 -4.51 -2.06
CA LEU A 122 -6.95 -4.40 -0.90
C LEU A 122 -5.53 -4.92 -1.21
N GLU A 123 -5.44 -6.03 -1.95
CA GLU A 123 -4.17 -6.59 -2.42
C GLU A 123 -3.32 -5.55 -3.17
N LYS A 124 -3.92 -4.83 -4.11
CA LYS A 124 -3.24 -3.82 -4.94
C LYS A 124 -2.96 -2.54 -4.15
N GLU A 125 -3.91 -2.13 -3.31
CA GLU A 125 -3.84 -0.87 -2.55
C GLU A 125 -2.71 -0.89 -1.51
N TYR A 126 -2.58 -2.02 -0.79
CA TYR A 126 -1.58 -2.17 0.27
C TYR A 126 -0.37 -3.02 -0.14
N GLY A 127 -0.30 -3.47 -1.40
CA GLY A 127 0.80 -4.29 -1.90
C GLY A 127 0.87 -5.67 -1.26
N TRP A 128 -0.26 -6.18 -0.73
CA TRP A 128 -0.36 -7.52 -0.16
C TRP A 128 -0.33 -8.59 -1.24
N HIS A 129 -0.02 -9.81 -0.86
CA HIS A 129 -0.25 -10.99 -1.70
C HIS A 129 -1.52 -11.68 -1.22
N ARG A 130 -2.35 -12.15 -2.16
CA ARG A 130 -3.58 -12.85 -1.82
C ARG A 130 -3.39 -14.34 -2.00
N GLU A 131 -3.52 -15.11 -0.92
CA GLU A 131 -3.70 -16.55 -0.95
C GLU A 131 -5.18 -16.87 -0.74
N MET A 132 -5.79 -17.61 -1.67
CA MET A 132 -7.23 -17.85 -1.63
C MET A 132 -7.54 -19.33 -1.52
N PRO A 133 -8.11 -19.76 -0.40
CA PRO A 133 -8.75 -21.06 -0.32
C PRO A 133 -10.15 -21.07 -1.00
N ASP A 134 -10.82 -19.91 -1.12
CA ASP A 134 -12.19 -19.78 -1.61
C ASP A 134 -12.37 -18.82 -2.78
N ASP A 135 -13.52 -18.87 -3.45
CA ASP A 135 -13.87 -17.92 -4.52
C ASP A 135 -14.07 -16.51 -3.98
N MET A 136 -13.30 -15.55 -4.49
CA MET A 136 -13.41 -14.13 -4.12
C MET A 136 -14.82 -13.57 -4.34
N ASN A 137 -15.54 -14.02 -5.37
CA ASN A 137 -16.90 -13.54 -5.62
C ASN A 137 -17.85 -13.98 -4.50
N ALA A 138 -17.65 -15.19 -3.94
CA ALA A 138 -18.42 -15.67 -2.78
C ALA A 138 -18.07 -14.85 -1.52
N CYS A 139 -16.79 -14.53 -1.30
CA CYS A 139 -16.36 -13.67 -0.20
C CYS A 139 -16.94 -12.25 -0.32
N ILE A 140 -16.85 -11.63 -1.51
CA ILE A 140 -17.45 -10.31 -1.79
C ILE A 140 -18.96 -10.35 -1.59
N PHE A 141 -19.63 -11.40 -2.09
CA PHE A 141 -21.07 -11.57 -1.90
C PHE A 141 -21.48 -11.56 -0.44
N ASP A 142 -20.80 -12.35 0.41
CA ASP A 142 -21.10 -12.37 1.84
C ASP A 142 -20.82 -11.03 2.51
N PHE A 143 -19.71 -10.38 2.17
CA PHE A 143 -19.30 -9.09 2.73
C PHE A 143 -20.27 -7.95 2.39
N VAL A 144 -20.63 -7.82 1.11
CA VAL A 144 -21.53 -6.77 0.63
C VAL A 144 -22.96 -6.96 1.15
N ASN A 145 -23.39 -8.22 1.37
CA ASN A 145 -24.67 -8.53 1.99
C ASN A 145 -24.65 -8.44 3.53
N ARG A 146 -23.58 -7.87 4.10
CA ARG A 146 -23.41 -7.64 5.55
C ARG A 146 -23.58 -8.91 6.38
N ARG A 147 -23.10 -10.05 5.85
CA ARG A 147 -23.04 -11.29 6.63
C ARG A 147 -22.05 -11.13 7.76
N PRO A 148 -22.27 -11.75 8.94
CA PRO A 148 -21.31 -11.69 10.04
C PRO A 148 -19.93 -12.10 9.56
N THR A 149 -18.96 -11.18 9.72
CA THR A 149 -17.60 -11.32 9.22
C THR A 149 -16.60 -11.20 10.37
N ALA A 150 -15.67 -12.14 10.47
CA ALA A 150 -14.52 -12.05 11.36
C ALA A 150 -13.35 -11.38 10.62
N LEU A 151 -12.65 -10.50 11.29
CA LEU A 151 -11.39 -9.89 10.83
C LEU A 151 -10.26 -10.31 11.78
N PHE A 152 -9.26 -11.01 11.26
CA PHE A 152 -8.06 -11.38 12.00
C PHE A 152 -6.85 -10.67 11.44
N LEU A 153 -6.15 -9.88 12.27
CA LEU A 153 -5.01 -9.07 11.89
C LEU A 153 -3.80 -9.45 12.73
N GLU A 154 -2.79 -10.03 12.11
CA GLU A 154 -1.54 -10.47 12.75
C GLU A 154 -0.32 -9.74 12.14
N ALA A 155 -0.56 -8.57 11.57
CA ALA A 155 0.45 -7.66 11.06
C ALA A 155 0.13 -6.22 11.48
N ASP A 156 1.14 -5.37 11.38
CA ASP A 156 1.04 -3.95 11.76
C ASP A 156 1.56 -3.09 10.60
N ASP A 157 0.75 -2.97 9.55
CA ASP A 157 1.02 -2.15 8.38
C ASP A 157 -0.12 -1.15 8.12
N GLU A 158 0.05 -0.32 7.10
CA GLU A 158 -0.93 0.70 6.75
C GLU A 158 -2.32 0.13 6.45
N GLY A 159 -2.39 -1.02 5.78
CA GLY A 159 -3.64 -1.67 5.48
C GLY A 159 -4.34 -2.22 6.73
N CYS A 160 -3.60 -2.82 7.65
CA CYS A 160 -4.12 -3.27 8.94
C CYS A 160 -4.67 -2.09 9.78
N HIS A 161 -3.97 -0.94 9.78
CA HIS A 161 -4.45 0.27 10.43
C HIS A 161 -5.75 0.77 9.80
N TYR A 162 -5.79 0.85 8.46
CA TYR A 162 -6.99 1.25 7.73
C TYR A 162 -8.19 0.35 8.05
N LEU A 163 -8.01 -0.99 8.04
CA LEU A 163 -9.08 -1.92 8.36
C LEU A 163 -9.59 -1.78 9.81
N ARG A 164 -8.69 -1.51 10.78
CA ARG A 164 -9.09 -1.25 12.17
C ARG A 164 -9.86 0.06 12.31
N GLU A 165 -9.42 1.13 11.65
CA GLU A 165 -10.02 2.46 11.76
C GLU A 165 -11.37 2.58 11.03
N THR A 166 -11.60 1.77 9.99
CA THR A 166 -12.78 1.84 9.13
C THR A 166 -13.70 0.63 9.25
N LEU A 167 -13.66 -0.06 10.40
CA LEU A 167 -14.36 -1.31 10.66
C LEU A 167 -15.88 -1.19 10.41
N PRO A 168 -16.47 -1.92 9.44
CA PRO A 168 -17.92 -1.91 9.22
C PRO A 168 -18.68 -2.59 10.36
N GLU A 169 -19.93 -2.20 10.61
CA GLU A 169 -20.75 -2.71 11.73
C GLU A 169 -20.90 -4.24 11.79
N HIS A 170 -20.85 -4.93 10.64
CA HIS A 170 -21.02 -6.39 10.55
C HIS A 170 -19.69 -7.15 10.63
N VAL A 171 -18.57 -6.43 10.80
CA VAL A 171 -17.23 -7.00 10.95
C VAL A 171 -16.81 -6.94 12.40
N THR A 172 -16.34 -8.06 12.92
CA THR A 172 -15.80 -8.16 14.28
C THR A 172 -14.31 -8.45 14.21
N LEU A 173 -13.48 -7.59 14.80
CA LEU A 173 -12.08 -7.89 15.03
C LEU A 173 -11.96 -8.99 16.07
N VAL A 174 -11.28 -10.09 15.71
CA VAL A 174 -11.02 -11.22 16.61
C VAL A 174 -9.54 -11.25 16.98
N GLU A 175 -9.25 -11.65 18.21
CA GLU A 175 -7.87 -11.71 18.73
C GLU A 175 -7.19 -13.04 18.37
N SER A 176 -7.98 -14.09 18.15
CA SER A 176 -7.46 -15.38 17.74
C SER A 176 -8.38 -16.07 16.72
N LEU A 177 -7.83 -17.01 15.94
CA LEU A 177 -8.60 -17.76 14.94
C LEU A 177 -9.60 -18.73 15.57
N GLU A 178 -9.40 -19.17 16.82
CA GLU A 178 -10.35 -19.99 17.56
C GLU A 178 -11.69 -19.27 17.82
N GLU A 179 -11.69 -17.94 17.85
CA GLU A 179 -12.90 -17.13 17.97
C GLU A 179 -13.71 -17.06 16.67
N ALA A 180 -13.04 -17.29 15.52
CA ALA A 180 -13.65 -17.24 14.19
C ALA A 180 -14.31 -18.57 13.85
N THR A 181 -15.52 -18.81 14.36
CA THR A 181 -16.24 -20.06 14.18
C THR A 181 -17.42 -19.95 13.20
N ALA A 182 -17.71 -21.01 12.45
CA ALA A 182 -18.73 -21.01 11.40
C ALA A 182 -20.18 -20.86 11.91
N ASP A 183 -20.42 -21.06 13.19
CA ASP A 183 -21.72 -20.78 13.84
C ASP A 183 -21.92 -19.27 14.09
N ARG A 184 -20.85 -18.50 14.21
CA ARG A 184 -20.87 -17.05 14.44
C ARG A 184 -20.66 -16.23 13.16
N TYR A 185 -19.78 -16.70 12.27
CA TYR A 185 -19.35 -15.93 11.10
C TYR A 185 -19.57 -16.70 9.79
N ARG A 186 -19.78 -15.97 8.70
CA ARG A 186 -19.89 -16.51 7.33
C ARG A 186 -18.65 -16.25 6.50
N LEU A 187 -17.94 -15.19 6.83
CA LEU A 187 -16.70 -14.78 6.17
C LEU A 187 -15.61 -14.55 7.20
N LEU A 188 -14.41 -15.00 6.89
CA LEU A 188 -13.18 -14.69 7.60
C LEU A 188 -12.25 -13.88 6.66
N ILE A 189 -11.83 -12.71 7.11
CA ILE A 189 -10.78 -11.92 6.46
C ILE A 189 -9.55 -12.05 7.35
N MET A 190 -8.47 -12.62 6.81
CA MET A 190 -7.18 -12.74 7.50
C MET A 190 -6.15 -11.85 6.84
N VAL A 191 -5.38 -11.10 7.64
CA VAL A 191 -4.18 -10.38 7.20
C VAL A 191 -3.03 -10.83 8.10
N THR A 192 -2.22 -11.76 7.61
CA THR A 192 -1.17 -12.39 8.40
C THR A 192 0.00 -12.86 7.52
N PRO A 193 1.26 -12.69 7.98
CA PRO A 193 2.43 -13.26 7.32
C PRO A 193 2.61 -14.76 7.64
N TYR A 194 1.82 -15.31 8.58
CA TYR A 194 1.94 -16.69 9.03
C TYR A 194 0.92 -17.61 8.37
N ARG A 195 1.29 -18.86 8.17
CA ARG A 195 0.38 -19.92 7.72
C ARG A 195 -0.46 -20.44 8.86
N HIS A 196 -1.76 -20.38 8.68
CA HIS A 196 -2.74 -20.91 9.62
C HIS A 196 -3.64 -21.96 8.95
N GLU A 197 -4.19 -22.86 9.75
CA GLU A 197 -5.31 -23.69 9.30
C GLU A 197 -6.59 -22.84 9.24
N VAL A 198 -7.19 -22.78 8.04
CA VAL A 198 -8.42 -22.01 7.85
C VAL A 198 -9.60 -22.77 8.50
N PRO A 199 -10.40 -22.14 9.37
CA PRO A 199 -11.57 -22.76 9.95
C PRO A 199 -12.57 -23.20 8.87
N GLN A 200 -13.10 -24.42 8.98
CA GLN A 200 -14.04 -24.97 8.01
C GLN A 200 -15.45 -24.38 8.18
N GLY A 201 -16.21 -24.34 7.09
CA GLY A 201 -17.63 -23.99 7.10
C GLY A 201 -17.95 -22.50 6.98
N MET A 202 -16.95 -21.65 6.72
CA MET A 202 -17.09 -20.25 6.34
C MET A 202 -16.21 -19.94 5.14
N HIS A 203 -16.53 -18.89 4.38
CA HIS A 203 -15.63 -18.39 3.34
C HIS A 203 -14.45 -17.69 3.98
N CYS A 204 -13.27 -17.77 3.33
CA CYS A 204 -12.06 -17.12 3.80
C CYS A 204 -11.35 -16.37 2.68
N VAL A 205 -10.91 -15.15 2.95
CA VAL A 205 -9.91 -14.45 2.15
C VAL A 205 -8.70 -14.18 3.02
N TRP A 206 -7.54 -14.61 2.53
CA TRP A 206 -6.28 -14.43 3.21
C TRP A 206 -5.36 -13.52 2.43
N PHE A 207 -4.97 -12.41 3.05
CA PHE A 207 -3.98 -11.48 2.57
C PHE A 207 -2.68 -11.67 3.34
N VAL A 208 -1.58 -11.81 2.60
CA VAL A 208 -0.22 -11.90 3.15
C VAL A 208 0.46 -10.54 3.01
N PRO A 209 0.65 -9.79 4.09
CA PRO A 209 1.29 -8.48 4.06
C PRO A 209 2.81 -8.63 3.86
N ARG A 210 3.42 -7.72 3.09
CA ARG A 210 4.86 -7.72 2.81
C ARG A 210 5.62 -7.00 3.91
N VAL A 211 5.76 -7.65 5.06
CA VAL A 211 6.34 -7.09 6.29
C VAL A 211 7.68 -7.71 6.68
N ALA A 212 8.05 -8.84 6.07
CA ALA A 212 9.23 -9.60 6.46
C ALA A 212 10.50 -9.13 5.73
N THR A 213 11.59 -9.05 6.47
CA THR A 213 12.95 -8.87 5.94
C THR A 213 13.70 -10.19 5.99
N VAL A 214 14.09 -10.68 4.83
CA VAL A 214 14.83 -11.94 4.67
C VAL A 214 16.33 -11.66 4.61
N GLY A 215 17.03 -11.97 5.69
CA GLY A 215 18.50 -11.91 5.71
C GLY A 215 19.10 -13.22 5.22
N PHE A 216 20.10 -13.17 4.35
CA PHE A 216 20.73 -14.36 3.83
C PHE A 216 22.27 -14.26 3.77
N GLY A 217 22.92 -15.42 3.92
CA GLY A 217 24.34 -15.62 3.67
C GLY A 217 24.52 -16.69 2.62
N LEU A 218 25.51 -16.55 1.73
CA LEU A 218 25.83 -17.49 0.66
C LEU A 218 27.23 -18.07 0.84
N ALA A 219 27.40 -19.34 0.50
CA ALA A 219 28.69 -19.90 0.19
C ALA A 219 29.32 -19.15 -1.00
N HIS A 220 30.66 -19.25 -1.16
CA HIS A 220 31.31 -18.58 -2.28
C HIS A 220 31.01 -19.34 -3.57
N HIS A 221 30.40 -18.66 -4.56
CA HIS A 221 29.98 -19.21 -5.85
C HIS A 221 29.21 -20.55 -5.75
N PRO A 222 28.01 -20.56 -5.16
CA PRO A 222 27.23 -21.78 -5.07
C PRO A 222 26.91 -22.30 -6.48
N ALA A 223 27.05 -23.61 -6.69
CA ALA A 223 26.77 -24.24 -7.99
C ALA A 223 25.26 -24.33 -8.27
N ASP A 224 24.45 -24.29 -7.22
CA ASP A 224 23.01 -24.52 -7.19
C ASP A 224 22.19 -23.21 -6.96
N TYR A 225 22.76 -22.05 -7.31
CA TYR A 225 22.13 -20.76 -7.02
C TYR A 225 20.71 -20.61 -7.60
N GLN A 226 20.33 -21.35 -8.63
CA GLN A 226 19.01 -21.36 -9.22
C GLN A 226 17.93 -21.86 -8.24
N ASP A 227 18.29 -22.82 -7.39
CA ASP A 227 17.37 -23.48 -6.47
C ASP A 227 17.33 -22.80 -5.09
N ILE A 228 18.32 -21.94 -4.79
CA ILE A 228 18.46 -21.31 -3.47
C ILE A 228 17.20 -20.59 -3.02
N LEU A 229 16.55 -19.82 -3.91
CA LEU A 229 15.34 -19.09 -3.55
C LEU A 229 14.21 -20.03 -3.12
N SER A 230 13.93 -21.05 -3.92
CA SER A 230 12.88 -22.03 -3.59
C SER A 230 13.18 -22.79 -2.30
N LEU A 231 14.46 -23.07 -2.03
CA LEU A 231 14.88 -23.69 -0.77
C LEU A 231 14.75 -22.75 0.44
N MET A 232 15.00 -21.43 0.26
CA MET A 232 14.75 -20.43 1.30
C MET A 232 13.24 -20.29 1.58
N GLU A 233 12.43 -20.23 0.54
CA GLU A 233 10.97 -20.19 0.62
C GLU A 233 10.42 -21.42 1.35
N GLN A 234 10.94 -22.61 1.03
CA GLN A 234 10.61 -23.84 1.74
C GLN A 234 10.96 -23.76 3.24
N ARG A 235 12.14 -23.19 3.59
CA ARG A 235 12.49 -22.99 5.01
C ARG A 235 11.54 -22.04 5.73
N MET A 236 11.07 -20.99 5.05
CA MET A 236 10.06 -20.09 5.59
C MET A 236 8.75 -20.84 5.86
N GLU A 237 8.28 -21.65 4.90
CA GLU A 237 7.06 -22.48 5.05
C GLU A 237 7.18 -23.48 6.19
N GLU A 238 8.32 -24.18 6.32
CA GLU A 238 8.60 -25.11 7.41
C GLU A 238 8.56 -24.45 8.80
N GLN A 239 8.77 -23.13 8.86
CA GLN A 239 8.68 -22.31 10.08
C GLN A 239 7.33 -21.57 10.21
N GLY A 240 6.35 -21.92 9.38
CA GLY A 240 5.01 -21.35 9.43
C GLY A 240 4.87 -19.96 8.81
N LEU A 241 5.87 -19.49 8.02
CA LEU A 241 5.79 -18.22 7.31
C LEU A 241 5.31 -18.41 5.87
N ALA A 242 4.48 -17.53 5.38
CA ALA A 242 4.14 -17.46 3.96
C ALA A 242 5.30 -16.74 3.20
N PRO A 243 5.95 -17.36 2.19
CA PRO A 243 7.07 -16.74 1.48
C PRO A 243 6.73 -15.38 0.86
N ALA A 244 5.48 -15.19 0.46
CA ALA A 244 4.97 -13.93 -0.08
C ALA A 244 5.06 -12.75 0.90
N CYS A 245 5.27 -13.00 2.21
CA CYS A 245 5.47 -11.94 3.20
C CYS A 245 6.82 -11.22 3.05
N ALA A 246 7.75 -11.75 2.23
CA ALA A 246 9.05 -11.14 2.00
C ALA A 246 8.90 -9.77 1.31
N ARG A 247 9.28 -8.73 2.03
CA ARG A 247 9.31 -7.35 1.53
C ARG A 247 10.63 -7.05 0.84
N GLN A 248 11.74 -7.50 1.43
CA GLN A 248 13.10 -7.26 0.96
C GLN A 248 14.05 -8.38 1.37
N TYR A 249 15.13 -8.51 0.64
CA TYR A 249 16.23 -9.41 0.93
C TYR A 249 17.47 -8.62 1.36
N CYS A 250 18.19 -9.10 2.38
CA CYS A 250 19.32 -8.40 2.93
C CYS A 250 20.54 -9.32 3.06
N THR A 251 21.73 -8.83 2.72
CA THR A 251 22.98 -9.58 2.84
C THR A 251 24.17 -8.64 3.01
N ILE A 252 25.38 -9.21 3.07
CA ILE A 252 26.60 -8.44 3.15
C ILE A 252 27.03 -7.94 1.77
N ASP A 253 27.67 -6.77 1.70
CA ASP A 253 28.07 -6.04 0.50
C ASP A 253 29.05 -6.83 -0.40
N VAL A 254 29.95 -7.62 0.17
CA VAL A 254 30.88 -8.48 -0.58
C VAL A 254 30.18 -9.54 -1.44
N LYS A 255 28.88 -9.74 -1.27
CA LYS A 255 28.03 -10.65 -2.05
C LYS A 255 27.22 -9.97 -3.15
N ALA A 256 27.40 -8.66 -3.38
CA ALA A 256 26.58 -7.87 -4.31
C ALA A 256 26.61 -8.38 -5.77
N ASP A 257 27.73 -9.00 -6.18
CA ASP A 257 27.94 -9.51 -7.54
C ASP A 257 27.63 -10.99 -7.71
N GLU A 258 27.16 -11.67 -6.67
CA GLU A 258 26.80 -13.10 -6.75
C GLU A 258 25.62 -13.33 -7.72
N PRO A 259 25.63 -14.44 -8.49
CA PRO A 259 24.55 -14.75 -9.44
C PRO A 259 23.16 -14.81 -8.79
N PHE A 260 23.06 -15.25 -7.55
CA PHE A 260 21.82 -15.30 -6.80
C PHE A 260 21.24 -13.88 -6.54
N VAL A 261 22.08 -12.90 -6.26
CA VAL A 261 21.63 -11.50 -6.10
C VAL A 261 21.06 -10.94 -7.39
N ARG A 262 21.66 -11.28 -8.53
CA ARG A 262 21.12 -10.89 -9.86
C ARG A 262 19.79 -11.56 -10.10
N LEU A 263 19.64 -12.84 -9.81
CA LEU A 263 18.38 -13.58 -9.90
C LEU A 263 17.27 -12.95 -9.07
N LEU A 264 17.55 -12.51 -7.82
CA LEU A 264 16.58 -11.80 -6.99
C LEU A 264 16.13 -10.48 -7.64
N ARG A 265 17.07 -9.69 -8.16
CA ARG A 265 16.76 -8.42 -8.84
C ARG A 265 15.97 -8.63 -10.13
N ASP A 266 16.31 -9.64 -10.92
CA ASP A 266 15.60 -9.99 -12.16
C ASP A 266 14.14 -10.42 -11.87
N ARG A 267 13.87 -10.94 -10.67
CA ARG A 267 12.52 -11.24 -10.17
C ARG A 267 11.82 -10.04 -9.52
N GLY A 268 12.44 -8.87 -9.54
CA GLY A 268 11.87 -7.64 -8.96
C GLY A 268 11.95 -7.58 -7.43
N CYS A 269 12.77 -8.43 -6.80
CA CYS A 269 12.99 -8.37 -5.35
C CYS A 269 13.91 -7.19 -5.00
N ASP A 270 13.57 -6.46 -3.95
CA ASP A 270 14.45 -5.46 -3.37
C ASP A 270 15.58 -6.15 -2.60
N VAL A 271 16.84 -5.77 -2.90
CA VAL A 271 18.02 -6.36 -2.25
C VAL A 271 18.90 -5.26 -1.66
N ARG A 272 19.02 -5.26 -0.32
CA ARG A 272 19.80 -4.31 0.45
C ARG A 272 21.10 -4.95 0.96
N PHE A 273 22.17 -4.15 1.03
CA PHE A 273 23.49 -4.60 1.44
C PHE A 273 23.96 -3.85 2.67
N PHE A 274 24.71 -4.56 3.52
CA PHE A 274 25.35 -4.02 4.71
C PHE A 274 26.83 -4.36 4.74
N THR A 275 27.63 -3.50 5.31
CA THR A 275 29.06 -3.76 5.56
C THR A 275 29.25 -4.74 6.71
N ALA A 276 30.42 -5.37 6.78
CA ALA A 276 30.76 -6.24 7.91
C ALA A 276 30.71 -5.50 9.26
N GLU A 277 31.08 -4.22 9.29
CA GLU A 277 31.04 -3.38 10.47
C GLU A 277 29.60 -3.14 10.95
N GLU A 278 28.69 -2.77 10.05
CA GLU A 278 27.26 -2.62 10.36
C GLU A 278 26.66 -3.92 10.91
N LEU A 279 26.93 -5.05 10.25
CA LEU A 279 26.44 -6.37 10.69
C LEU A 279 27.01 -6.78 12.07
N SER A 280 28.26 -6.39 12.39
CA SER A 280 28.88 -6.70 13.67
C SER A 280 28.34 -5.87 14.83
N SER A 281 27.64 -4.76 14.54
CA SER A 281 27.01 -3.91 15.56
C SER A 281 25.74 -4.52 16.14
N VAL A 282 25.22 -5.62 15.54
CA VAL A 282 23.96 -6.25 15.94
C VAL A 282 24.23 -7.49 16.79
N GLU A 283 23.59 -7.58 17.95
CA GLU A 283 23.57 -8.79 18.74
C GLU A 283 22.72 -9.86 18.06
N VAL A 284 23.29 -11.05 17.83
CA VAL A 284 22.63 -12.16 17.14
C VAL A 284 22.57 -13.40 18.01
N PRO A 285 21.47 -14.17 17.99
CA PRO A 285 21.33 -15.36 18.85
C PRO A 285 22.25 -16.53 18.46
N HIS A 286 22.67 -16.62 17.19
CA HIS A 286 23.47 -17.75 16.69
C HIS A 286 24.77 -17.29 16.04
N PRO A 287 25.73 -16.74 16.79
CA PRO A 287 27.03 -16.32 16.26
C PRO A 287 27.83 -17.50 15.74
N SER A 288 28.71 -17.26 14.76
CA SER A 288 29.56 -18.26 14.15
C SER A 288 31.00 -17.76 14.04
N ALA A 289 31.92 -18.34 14.82
CA ALA A 289 33.35 -18.01 14.78
C ALA A 289 33.95 -18.25 13.38
N THR A 290 33.41 -19.19 12.60
CA THR A 290 33.88 -19.44 11.22
C THR A 290 33.51 -18.27 10.31
N VAL A 291 32.27 -17.75 10.40
CA VAL A 291 31.83 -16.61 9.61
C VAL A 291 32.58 -15.35 10.02
N GLU A 292 32.75 -15.12 11.31
CA GLU A 292 33.50 -13.99 11.85
C GLU A 292 34.94 -13.95 11.35
N LYS A 293 35.62 -15.09 11.31
CA LYS A 293 37.00 -15.21 10.80
C LYS A 293 37.12 -14.90 9.30
N HIS A 294 36.08 -15.25 8.49
CA HIS A 294 36.13 -15.10 7.03
C HIS A 294 35.53 -13.82 6.52
N VAL A 295 34.54 -13.27 7.22
CA VAL A 295 33.70 -12.18 6.73
C VAL A 295 33.71 -10.96 7.68
N GLY A 296 34.26 -11.13 8.90
CA GLY A 296 34.39 -10.05 9.87
C GLY A 296 33.08 -9.73 10.63
N THR A 297 32.10 -10.62 10.58
CA THR A 297 30.84 -10.48 11.34
C THR A 297 30.41 -11.84 11.91
N PRO A 298 29.82 -11.89 13.13
CA PRO A 298 29.41 -13.15 13.75
C PRO A 298 28.26 -13.86 13.05
N SER A 299 27.38 -13.11 12.32
CA SER A 299 26.28 -13.70 11.53
C SER A 299 25.88 -12.74 10.43
N VAL A 300 25.84 -13.20 9.18
CA VAL A 300 25.35 -12.39 8.05
C VAL A 300 23.82 -12.40 8.03
N CYS A 301 23.17 -13.58 7.99
CA CYS A 301 21.74 -13.66 7.75
C CYS A 301 20.90 -13.04 8.89
N GLU A 302 21.22 -13.33 10.16
CA GLU A 302 20.46 -12.77 11.29
C GLU A 302 20.68 -11.26 11.44
N ALA A 303 21.94 -10.82 11.39
CA ALA A 303 22.26 -9.40 11.50
C ALA A 303 21.65 -8.60 10.34
N ALA A 304 21.71 -9.13 9.10
CA ALA A 304 21.10 -8.47 7.94
C ALA A 304 19.56 -8.42 8.02
N ALA A 305 18.91 -9.47 8.54
CA ALA A 305 17.46 -9.47 8.78
C ALA A 305 17.07 -8.40 9.80
N ILE A 306 17.76 -8.34 10.95
CA ILE A 306 17.49 -7.37 12.02
C ILE A 306 17.73 -5.93 11.54
N LEU A 307 18.90 -5.65 10.93
CA LEU A 307 19.20 -4.31 10.41
C LEU A 307 18.24 -3.89 9.29
N GLY A 308 18.01 -4.79 8.36
CA GLY A 308 17.11 -4.50 7.23
C GLY A 308 15.68 -4.22 7.66
N SER A 309 15.19 -4.88 8.71
CA SER A 309 13.87 -4.62 9.29
C SER A 309 13.81 -3.33 10.11
N GLY A 310 14.95 -2.72 10.43
CA GLY A 310 15.02 -1.55 11.32
C GLY A 310 14.97 -1.92 12.82
N GLY A 311 15.48 -3.09 13.18
CA GLY A 311 15.54 -3.58 14.55
C GLY A 311 14.38 -4.49 14.93
N GLY A 312 13.74 -5.12 13.94
CA GLY A 312 12.65 -6.07 14.17
C GLY A 312 13.09 -7.36 14.86
N THR A 313 12.10 -8.11 15.34
CA THR A 313 12.27 -9.39 16.01
C THR A 313 12.54 -10.51 15.00
N LEU A 314 13.49 -11.40 15.28
CA LEU A 314 13.73 -12.60 14.48
C LEU A 314 12.58 -13.60 14.70
N VAL A 315 11.66 -13.66 13.74
CA VAL A 315 10.54 -14.63 13.72
C VAL A 315 11.01 -15.99 13.17
N MET A 316 12.04 -16.00 12.35
CA MET A 316 12.74 -17.20 11.91
C MET A 316 14.25 -17.05 12.17
N PRO A 317 14.80 -17.65 13.21
CA PRO A 317 16.24 -17.69 13.44
C PRO A 317 16.96 -18.43 12.32
N LYS A 318 18.28 -18.27 12.27
CA LYS A 318 19.15 -18.83 11.22
C LYS A 318 18.83 -20.29 10.87
N GLN A 319 18.37 -20.51 9.66
CA GLN A 319 18.23 -21.82 9.02
C GLN A 319 19.41 -22.03 8.07
N LYS A 320 19.92 -23.27 8.01
CA LYS A 320 21.04 -23.63 7.14
C LYS A 320 20.54 -24.50 5.97
N GLY A 321 20.91 -24.10 4.76
CA GLY A 321 20.90 -24.97 3.58
C GLY A 321 22.31 -25.44 3.23
N THR A 322 22.46 -26.13 2.11
CA THR A 322 23.76 -26.65 1.64
C THR A 322 24.70 -25.50 1.29
N SER A 323 24.22 -24.48 0.58
CA SER A 323 25.01 -23.36 0.04
C SER A 323 24.60 -22.00 0.60
N PHE A 324 23.65 -21.96 1.52
CA PHE A 324 23.09 -20.72 2.08
C PHE A 324 22.75 -20.83 3.55
N THR A 325 22.56 -19.67 4.16
CA THR A 325 21.87 -19.49 5.43
C THR A 325 20.78 -18.43 5.25
N VAL A 326 19.66 -18.58 5.95
CA VAL A 326 18.55 -17.63 5.88
C VAL A 326 17.99 -17.38 7.28
N ALA A 327 17.54 -16.15 7.53
CA ALA A 327 16.82 -15.76 8.73
C ALA A 327 15.77 -14.70 8.35
N VAL A 328 14.69 -14.60 9.11
CA VAL A 328 13.62 -13.63 8.83
C VAL A 328 13.34 -12.80 10.08
N ALA A 329 13.27 -11.49 9.90
CA ALA A 329 12.85 -10.56 10.95
C ALA A 329 11.61 -9.77 10.51
N ILE A 330 10.71 -9.51 11.46
CA ILE A 330 9.51 -8.68 11.28
C ILE A 330 9.50 -7.65 12.41
N VAL A 331 9.07 -6.42 12.13
CA VAL A 331 8.82 -5.43 13.16
C VAL A 331 7.47 -5.76 13.81
N GLU A 332 7.48 -6.22 15.04
CA GLU A 332 6.27 -6.49 15.82
C GLU A 332 5.85 -5.22 16.56
N GLY A 333 4.64 -4.74 16.28
CA GLY A 333 3.87 -3.88 17.18
C GLY A 333 4.44 -2.53 17.59
N THR A 334 5.29 -1.91 16.77
CA THR A 334 5.58 -0.48 16.86
C THR A 334 5.66 0.08 15.45
N GLU A 335 4.93 1.15 15.21
CA GLU A 335 4.87 1.92 13.96
C GLU A 335 5.82 1.42 12.86
N VAL A 336 5.30 0.64 11.91
CA VAL A 336 6.06 0.29 10.71
C VAL A 336 6.49 1.61 10.09
N ARG A 337 7.76 1.94 10.23
CA ARG A 337 8.35 3.05 9.49
C ARG A 337 8.10 2.75 8.02
N GLY A 338 7.18 3.50 7.44
CA GLY A 338 6.79 3.38 6.04
C GLY A 338 8.01 3.35 5.15
N CYS A 339 7.89 2.68 4.02
CA CYS A 339 8.90 2.63 2.98
C CYS A 339 9.51 4.02 2.76
N GLU A 340 10.82 4.14 2.92
CA GLU A 340 11.61 5.35 2.62
C GLU A 340 11.62 5.66 1.11
N GLY A 341 10.48 5.70 0.48
CA GLY A 341 10.28 6.14 -0.91
C GLY A 341 9.09 7.07 -1.03
N ALA A 342 8.24 7.16 0.02
CA ALA A 342 7.10 8.06 0.06
C ALA A 342 6.92 8.79 1.40
N ARG A 343 7.76 8.51 2.40
CA ARG A 343 7.75 9.18 3.70
C ARG A 343 9.16 9.50 4.18
N ASN A 344 9.93 10.28 3.43
CA ASN A 344 10.95 11.14 4.00
C ASN A 344 10.24 12.40 4.54
N VAL A 345 9.46 12.22 5.59
CA VAL A 345 9.02 13.31 6.44
C VAL A 345 9.36 12.93 7.86
N ALA A 346 10.59 13.31 8.18
CA ALA A 346 11.05 13.77 9.48
C ALA A 346 10.62 12.95 10.70
N ARG A 347 11.35 11.87 11.02
CA ARG A 347 11.76 11.74 12.42
C ARG A 347 12.81 12.80 12.68
N GLY A 348 12.44 13.72 13.61
CA GLY A 348 13.28 14.67 14.29
C GLY A 348 14.65 14.94 13.69
N THR A 349 14.76 15.88 12.78
CA THR A 349 15.88 16.80 12.84
C THR A 349 15.69 17.51 14.17
N GLU A 350 16.65 17.33 15.09
CA GLU A 350 16.76 18.22 16.26
C GLU A 350 16.71 19.64 15.71
N VAL A 351 15.59 20.30 15.90
CA VAL A 351 15.52 21.74 15.78
C VAL A 351 16.35 22.24 16.96
N ARG A 352 17.61 22.57 16.71
CA ARG A 352 18.40 23.32 17.68
C ARG A 352 17.60 24.56 18.01
N GLY A 353 17.19 24.61 19.28
CA GLY A 353 16.30 25.61 19.80
C GLY A 353 16.80 27.04 19.57
N CYS A 354 15.88 27.91 19.27
CA CYS A 354 16.01 29.31 19.57
C CYS A 354 16.21 29.42 21.09
N GLU A 355 17.37 29.90 21.53
CA GLU A 355 17.65 30.21 22.92
C GLU A 355 16.63 31.26 23.39
N GLY A 356 15.79 30.88 24.31
CA GLY A 356 14.91 31.85 24.97
C GLY A 356 13.59 31.30 25.50
N ALA A 357 13.56 30.13 26.13
CA ALA A 357 12.58 29.78 27.16
C ALA A 357 13.05 28.54 27.90
N SER A 358 13.44 28.74 29.14
CA SER A 358 13.84 27.73 30.09
C SER A 358 12.67 26.84 30.51
N ASP A 359 13.05 25.61 30.80
CA ASP A 359 12.49 24.63 31.73
C ASP A 359 11.61 23.49 31.15
N ASP A 360 12.30 22.35 31.07
CA ASP A 360 11.89 21.03 31.54
C ASP A 360 10.53 20.48 31.09
N ILE A 361 10.49 19.84 29.93
CA ILE A 361 9.63 18.66 29.70
C ILE A 361 10.34 17.73 28.72
N GLY A 362 10.91 16.62 29.21
CA GLY A 362 11.36 15.49 28.39
C GLY A 362 10.18 14.73 27.81
N GLY A 363 9.72 15.16 26.63
CA GLY A 363 8.72 14.47 25.82
C GLY A 363 9.20 14.46 24.37
N GLU A 364 9.15 13.32 23.70
CA GLU A 364 9.41 13.24 22.26
C GLU A 364 8.37 14.10 21.52
N GLY A 365 8.84 15.09 20.74
CA GLY A 365 7.99 15.94 19.92
C GLY A 365 7.48 15.16 18.70
N PHE A 366 6.21 15.35 18.37
CA PHE A 366 5.55 14.72 17.25
C PHE A 366 5.17 15.76 16.18
N VAL A 367 5.42 15.49 14.90
CA VAL A 367 5.09 16.38 13.77
C VAL A 367 4.16 15.67 12.79
N GLU A 368 3.01 16.31 12.51
CA GLU A 368 2.06 15.85 11.52
C GLU A 368 1.95 16.87 10.38
N ILE A 369 1.91 16.37 9.13
CA ILE A 369 1.62 17.20 7.96
C ILE A 369 0.17 16.99 7.56
N VAL A 370 -0.61 18.07 7.59
CA VAL A 370 -2.04 18.05 7.28
C VAL A 370 -2.28 18.74 5.94
N GLY A 371 -2.94 18.04 5.01
CA GLY A 371 -3.40 18.64 3.76
C GLY A 371 -4.53 19.63 4.02
N ALA A 372 -4.40 20.86 3.50
CA ALA A 372 -5.34 21.95 3.72
C ALA A 372 -6.66 21.84 2.90
N GLY A 373 -6.79 20.82 2.05
CA GLY A 373 -7.94 20.69 1.15
C GLY A 373 -7.98 21.78 0.06
N PRO A 374 -9.13 22.01 -0.59
CA PRO A 374 -9.28 22.99 -1.66
C PRO A 374 -9.43 24.45 -1.18
N GLY A 375 -9.24 24.72 0.11
CA GLY A 375 -9.27 26.06 0.70
C GLY A 375 -10.52 26.39 1.53
N ASP A 376 -11.57 25.58 1.46
CA ASP A 376 -12.75 25.72 2.34
C ASP A 376 -12.51 24.97 3.66
N PRO A 377 -12.61 25.63 4.83
CA PRO A 377 -12.42 25.03 6.13
C PRO A 377 -13.30 23.81 6.42
N ASP A 378 -14.48 23.74 5.80
CA ASP A 378 -15.41 22.62 5.96
C ASP A 378 -15.02 21.40 5.10
N LEU A 379 -14.06 21.56 4.18
CA LEU A 379 -13.55 20.49 3.31
C LEU A 379 -12.22 19.90 3.76
N ILE A 380 -11.73 20.25 4.93
CA ILE A 380 -10.60 19.55 5.56
C ILE A 380 -11.02 18.13 5.96
N SER A 381 -10.11 17.17 5.80
CA SER A 381 -10.39 15.81 6.26
C SER A 381 -10.66 15.78 7.77
N VAL A 382 -11.53 14.89 8.23
CA VAL A 382 -11.83 14.70 9.66
C VAL A 382 -10.56 14.39 10.45
N ARG A 383 -9.62 13.62 9.87
CA ARG A 383 -8.32 13.34 10.49
C ARG A 383 -7.48 14.61 10.61
N GLY A 384 -7.36 15.39 9.55
CA GLY A 384 -6.62 16.65 9.56
C GLY A 384 -7.15 17.62 10.61
N ARG A 385 -8.47 17.76 10.73
CA ARG A 385 -9.11 18.56 11.74
C ARG A 385 -8.75 18.10 13.17
N ARG A 386 -8.83 16.79 13.45
CA ARG A 386 -8.45 16.21 14.75
C ARG A 386 -6.99 16.44 15.11
N MET A 387 -6.08 16.47 14.12
CA MET A 387 -4.67 16.76 14.36
C MET A 387 -4.46 18.24 14.70
N LEU A 388 -5.10 19.16 13.98
CA LEU A 388 -5.07 20.59 14.30
C LEU A 388 -5.65 20.87 15.69
N GLU A 389 -6.74 20.21 16.08
CA GLU A 389 -7.36 20.33 17.41
C GLU A 389 -6.44 19.88 18.56
N LYS A 390 -5.46 19.01 18.30
CA LYS A 390 -4.50 18.49 19.30
C LYS A 390 -3.16 19.21 19.29
N ALA A 391 -2.82 19.92 18.22
CA ALA A 391 -1.51 20.49 18.01
C ALA A 391 -1.16 21.57 19.06
N ASP A 392 0.09 21.59 19.51
CA ASP A 392 0.67 22.66 20.34
C ASP A 392 1.20 23.79 19.47
N LEU A 393 1.68 23.47 18.26
CA LEU A 393 2.18 24.41 17.26
C LEU A 393 1.59 24.07 15.90
N ILE A 394 1.03 25.07 15.22
CA ILE A 394 0.56 24.95 13.82
C ILE A 394 1.36 25.92 12.96
N LEU A 395 2.09 25.37 11.99
CA LEU A 395 2.77 26.14 10.95
C LEU A 395 1.98 25.97 9.64
N TYR A 396 1.62 27.05 8.97
CA TYR A 396 0.86 26.99 7.73
C TYR A 396 1.40 27.94 6.66
N ALA A 397 1.22 27.58 5.40
CA ALA A 397 1.61 28.43 4.26
C ALA A 397 0.56 29.54 4.04
N GLY A 398 0.73 30.69 4.69
CA GLY A 398 -0.25 31.77 4.70
C GLY A 398 -0.60 32.36 3.33
N SER A 399 0.20 32.13 2.29
CA SER A 399 -0.10 32.48 0.91
C SER A 399 -1.00 31.47 0.18
N LEU A 400 -1.17 30.26 0.73
CA LEU A 400 -1.86 29.13 0.06
C LEU A 400 -3.00 28.57 0.92
N VAL A 401 -2.92 28.73 2.23
CA VAL A 401 -3.87 28.12 3.19
C VAL A 401 -4.64 29.26 3.91
N PRO A 402 -5.98 29.27 3.85
CA PRO A 402 -6.80 30.21 4.57
C PRO A 402 -6.58 30.10 6.08
N LYS A 403 -6.53 31.25 6.77
CA LYS A 403 -6.31 31.30 8.21
C LYS A 403 -7.43 30.63 9.00
N GLU A 404 -8.65 30.69 8.49
CA GLU A 404 -9.85 30.08 9.06
C GLU A 404 -9.71 28.56 9.27
N LEU A 405 -8.88 27.91 8.46
CA LEU A 405 -8.57 26.48 8.56
C LEU A 405 -7.79 26.15 9.84
N THR A 406 -7.06 27.12 10.39
CA THR A 406 -6.27 26.94 11.62
C THR A 406 -7.05 27.29 12.89
N GLU A 407 -8.29 27.80 12.80
CA GLU A 407 -9.07 28.25 13.96
C GLU A 407 -9.60 27.12 14.85
N CYS A 408 -9.55 25.86 14.36
CA CYS A 408 -9.96 24.69 15.14
C CYS A 408 -8.93 24.20 16.16
N HIS A 409 -7.85 24.93 16.41
CA HIS A 409 -6.80 24.55 17.37
C HIS A 409 -7.25 24.61 18.84
N LYS A 410 -6.58 23.85 19.71
CA LYS A 410 -6.82 23.91 21.15
C LYS A 410 -6.39 25.25 21.77
N ALA A 411 -6.97 25.60 22.93
CA ALA A 411 -6.57 26.78 23.67
C ALA A 411 -5.08 26.70 24.10
N GLY A 412 -4.32 27.73 23.76
CA GLY A 412 -2.87 27.82 24.07
C GLY A 412 -1.96 27.31 22.93
N ALA A 413 -2.49 26.79 21.85
CA ALA A 413 -1.69 26.42 20.67
C ALA A 413 -1.07 27.67 20.00
N VAL A 414 0.16 27.54 19.53
CA VAL A 414 0.86 28.58 18.77
C VAL A 414 0.55 28.39 17.29
N VAL A 415 0.00 29.42 16.62
CA VAL A 415 -0.27 29.39 15.17
C VAL A 415 0.61 30.40 14.48
N ARG A 416 1.42 29.96 13.51
CA ARG A 416 2.34 30.80 12.75
C ARG A 416 2.17 30.59 11.25
N SER A 417 2.17 31.70 10.51
CA SER A 417 2.20 31.68 9.04
C SER A 417 3.65 31.71 8.54
N SER A 418 3.99 30.85 7.58
CA SER A 418 5.29 30.90 6.93
C SER A 418 5.51 32.20 6.13
N ALA A 419 4.44 32.92 5.78
CA ALA A 419 4.54 34.22 5.14
C ALA A 419 5.09 35.33 6.05
N ASP A 420 5.03 35.12 7.36
CA ASP A 420 5.50 36.07 8.39
C ASP A 420 6.90 35.70 8.92
N MET A 421 7.53 34.63 8.37
CA MET A 421 8.84 34.12 8.77
C MET A 421 9.91 34.56 7.76
N ASN A 422 11.11 34.85 8.23
CA ASN A 422 12.26 35.03 7.34
C ASN A 422 12.86 33.67 6.95
N LEU A 423 13.81 33.68 5.97
CA LEU A 423 14.40 32.44 5.42
C LEU A 423 15.21 31.61 6.44
N ASP A 424 15.65 32.23 7.54
CA ASP A 424 16.38 31.53 8.61
C ASP A 424 15.44 30.93 9.66
N GLU A 425 14.16 31.34 9.65
CA GLU A 425 13.10 30.85 10.55
C GLU A 425 12.21 29.77 9.90
N GLN A 426 12.27 29.61 8.57
CA GLN A 426 11.58 28.56 7.78
C GLN A 426 12.41 27.28 7.69
#